data_8d96e50b12f21311b4eece9497136342
#
_entry.id   8d96e50b12f21311b4eece9497136342
#
_cell.length_a   1.000
_cell.length_b   1.000
_cell.length_c   1.000
_cell.angle_alpha   90.00
_cell.angle_beta   90.00
_cell.angle_gamma   90.00
#
_symmetry.space_group_name_H-M   'P 1'
#
loop_
_entity.id
_entity.type
_entity.pdbx_description
1 polymer ?
#
loop_
_entity_poly.entity_id
_entity_poly.type
_entity_poly.pdbx_seq_one_letter_code
_entity_poly.pdbx_strand_id
1 'polypeptide(L)'
;MEEVRDHDPRLALDGHEDGLYFYRKIVSEGKLFLKKDGWMLFEIGYDQGGDVSKLMKDNGFTDVQVARDLTGLDRVVLGKNSFKVQ
;
A
#
# COMPACT_ATOMS: atom_id res chain seq x y z
N MET A 1 -14.63 4.73 -2.43
CA MET A 1 -14.77 4.40 -1.78
C MET A 1 -14.88 4.65 -0.80
N GLU A 2 -15.33 4.49 -0.38
CA GLU A 2 -15.55 4.75 0.56
C GLU A 2 -14.87 4.54 1.32
N GLU A 3 -14.48 4.51 1.60
CA GLU A 3 -13.86 4.42 2.27
C GLU A 3 -13.84 3.98 3.26
N VAL A 4 -13.40 3.36 3.35
CA VAL A 4 -13.34 2.96 4.29
C VAL A 4 -13.23 3.62 5.30
N ARG A 5 -13.51 4.02 5.60
CA ARG A 5 -13.53 4.75 6.31
C ARG A 5 -13.30 4.59 7.35
N ASP A 6 -13.19 4.40 7.47
CA ASP A 6 -12.94 4.62 8.15
C ASP A 6 -12.83 4.56 9.35
N HIS A 7 -13.13 4.31 9.72
CA HIS A 7 -13.28 4.60 11.03
C HIS A 7 -13.90 3.57 11.89
N ASP A 8 -14.04 2.36 11.51
CA ASP A 8 -14.50 1.24 12.31
C ASP A 8 -13.40 0.91 13.31
N PRO A 9 -13.65 1.00 14.61
CA PRO A 9 -12.60 0.69 15.58
C PRO A 9 -12.09 -0.72 15.51
N ARG A 10 -12.91 -1.64 15.03
CA ARG A 10 -12.45 -3.02 14.89
C ARG A 10 -11.38 -3.12 13.82
N LEU A 11 -11.50 -2.33 12.78
CA LEU A 11 -10.48 -2.33 11.75
C LEU A 11 -9.17 -1.80 12.28
N ALA A 12 -9.24 -0.76 13.08
CA ALA A 12 -8.05 -0.20 13.68
C ALA A 12 -7.38 -1.22 14.59
N LEU A 13 -8.17 -1.94 15.37
CA LEU A 13 -7.60 -2.94 16.25
C LEU A 13 -6.97 -4.08 15.47
N ASP A 14 -7.64 -4.52 14.43
CA ASP A 14 -7.14 -5.62 13.62
C ASP A 14 -5.84 -5.27 12.92
N GLY A 15 -5.67 -4.01 12.59
CA GLY A 15 -4.51 -3.61 11.82
C GLY A 15 -3.32 -3.20 12.64
N HIS A 16 -3.47 -3.10 13.96
CA HIS A 16 -2.49 -2.30 14.65
C HIS A 16 -1.33 -3.07 15.24
N GLU A 17 -1.31 -4.38 15.17
CA GLU A 17 -0.20 -5.12 15.70
C GLU A 17 1.12 -4.67 15.09
N ASP A 18 1.17 -4.55 13.79
CA ASP A 18 2.33 -4.01 13.10
C ASP A 18 1.98 -2.87 12.17
N GLY A 19 0.72 -2.47 12.15
CA GLY A 19 0.28 -1.38 11.30
C GLY A 19 0.20 -1.71 9.82
N LEU A 20 0.37 -2.97 9.45
CA LEU A 20 0.47 -3.33 8.05
C LEU A 20 -0.64 -4.24 7.55
N TYR A 21 -1.54 -4.64 8.43
CA TYR A 21 -2.55 -5.63 8.06
C TYR A 21 -3.33 -5.21 6.81
N PHE A 22 -3.79 -3.96 6.79
CA PHE A 22 -4.60 -3.50 5.68
C PHE A 22 -3.80 -3.34 4.41
N TYR A 23 -2.55 -2.92 4.54
CA TYR A 23 -1.69 -2.83 3.37
C TYR A 23 -1.48 -4.20 2.77
N ARG A 24 -1.23 -5.22 3.60
CA ARG A 24 -1.03 -6.57 3.09
C ARG A 24 -2.26 -7.05 2.32
N LYS A 25 -3.43 -6.80 2.90
CA LYS A 25 -4.67 -7.24 2.27
C LYS A 25 -4.91 -6.51 0.96
N ILE A 26 -4.74 -5.20 0.96
CA ILE A 26 -5.01 -4.40 -0.23
C ILE A 26 -4.01 -4.73 -1.34
N VAL A 27 -2.74 -4.86 -0.99
CA VAL A 27 -1.73 -5.17 -2.00
C VAL A 27 -1.97 -6.54 -2.62
N SER A 28 -2.23 -7.54 -1.80
CA SER A 28 -2.39 -8.90 -2.32
C SER A 28 -3.65 -9.05 -3.16
N GLU A 29 -4.71 -8.34 -2.81
CA GLU A 29 -5.97 -8.43 -3.55
C GLU A 29 -6.04 -7.42 -4.68
N GLY A 30 -5.51 -6.22 -4.44
CA GLY A 30 -5.63 -5.15 -5.42
C GLY A 30 -4.92 -5.43 -6.71
N LYS A 31 -3.84 -6.20 -6.65
CA LYS A 31 -3.11 -6.51 -7.88
C LYS A 31 -3.97 -7.30 -8.86
N LEU A 32 -5.01 -7.95 -8.37
CA LEU A 32 -5.91 -8.71 -9.24
C LEU A 32 -6.92 -7.83 -9.95
N PHE A 33 -7.10 -6.61 -9.47
CA PHE A 33 -8.06 -5.67 -10.04
C PHE A 33 -7.42 -4.57 -10.85
N LEU A 34 -6.13 -4.31 -10.64
CA LEU A 34 -5.42 -3.31 -11.40
C LEU A 34 -5.06 -3.85 -12.77
N LYS A 35 -5.16 -3.02 -13.77
CA LYS A 35 -4.63 -3.37 -15.08
C LYS A 35 -3.14 -3.59 -14.98
N LYS A 36 -2.62 -4.39 -15.87
CA LYS A 36 -1.18 -4.46 -16.04
C LYS A 36 -0.66 -3.05 -16.31
N ASP A 37 0.42 -2.70 -15.65
CA ASP A 37 1.04 -1.38 -15.71
C ASP A 37 0.23 -0.28 -15.04
N GLY A 38 -0.83 -0.63 -14.31
CA GLY A 38 -1.52 0.33 -13.48
C GLY A 38 -0.72 0.60 -12.21
N TRP A 39 -1.00 1.73 -11.59
CA TRP A 39 -0.26 2.14 -10.39
C TRP A 39 -1.14 2.03 -9.16
N MET A 40 -0.52 1.62 -8.06
CA MET A 40 -1.17 1.60 -6.76
C MET A 40 -0.40 2.54 -5.85
N LEU A 41 -1.12 3.42 -5.16
CA LEU A 41 -0.53 4.41 -4.28
C LEU A 41 -1.15 4.29 -2.90
N PHE A 42 -0.31 4.44 -1.87
CA PHE A 42 -0.77 4.46 -0.48
C PHE A 42 -0.23 5.70 0.19
N GLU A 43 -1.09 6.35 0.97
CA GLU A 43 -0.61 7.30 1.97
C GLU A 43 -0.20 6.50 3.19
N ILE A 44 0.94 6.81 3.76
CA ILE A 44 1.52 6.02 4.83
C ILE A 44 1.95 6.91 5.99
N GLY A 45 2.17 6.29 7.13
CA GLY A 45 2.88 6.95 8.21
C GLY A 45 4.36 7.04 7.87
N TYR A 46 5.03 8.01 8.44
CA TYR A 46 6.41 8.29 8.05
C TYR A 46 7.36 7.13 8.33
N ASP A 47 6.98 6.22 9.19
CA ASP A 47 7.82 5.08 9.55
C ASP A 47 7.42 3.80 8.83
N GLN A 48 6.54 3.87 7.84
CA GLN A 48 6.03 2.68 7.16
C GLN A 48 6.58 2.50 5.74
N GLY A 49 7.36 3.46 5.26
CA GLY A 49 7.78 3.44 3.86
C GLY A 49 8.52 2.17 3.46
N GLY A 50 9.48 1.75 4.28
CA GLY A 50 10.26 0.55 3.96
C GLY A 50 9.41 -0.71 3.96
N ASP A 51 8.55 -0.84 4.95
CA ASP A 51 7.73 -2.04 5.07
C ASP A 51 6.71 -2.15 3.96
N VAL A 52 6.06 -1.04 3.61
CA VAL A 52 5.06 -1.06 2.55
C VAL A 52 5.73 -1.26 1.20
N SER A 53 6.90 -0.66 0.99
CA SER A 53 7.67 -0.88 -0.25
C SER A 53 8.01 -2.35 -0.42
N LYS A 54 8.49 -2.99 0.64
CA LYS A 54 8.84 -4.40 0.58
C LYS A 54 7.62 -5.24 0.28
N LEU A 55 6.53 -4.90 0.93
CA LEU A 55 5.27 -5.62 0.74
C LEU A 55 4.83 -5.57 -0.72
N MET A 56 4.92 -4.41 -1.34
CA MET A 56 4.55 -4.27 -2.75
C MET A 56 5.50 -5.08 -3.62
N LYS A 57 6.80 -5.00 -3.37
CA LYS A 57 7.77 -5.76 -4.16
C LYS A 57 7.54 -7.26 -4.02
N ASP A 58 7.25 -7.71 -2.82
CA ASP A 58 7.02 -9.13 -2.57
C ASP A 58 5.77 -9.63 -3.30
N ASN A 59 4.87 -8.72 -3.63
CA ASN A 59 3.65 -9.06 -4.37
C ASN A 59 3.76 -8.79 -5.87
N GLY A 60 4.96 -8.55 -6.37
CA GLY A 60 5.17 -8.44 -7.81
C GLY A 60 5.05 -7.06 -8.40
N PHE A 61 4.91 -6.04 -7.55
CA PHE A 61 4.91 -4.67 -8.05
C PHE A 61 6.33 -4.26 -8.40
N THR A 62 6.45 -3.44 -9.43
CA THR A 62 7.73 -2.92 -9.91
C THR A 62 7.73 -1.41 -9.82
N ASP A 63 8.88 -0.81 -10.00
CA ASP A 63 9.04 0.65 -9.90
C ASP A 63 8.48 1.19 -8.60
N VAL A 64 8.70 0.44 -7.53
CA VAL A 64 8.20 0.83 -6.22
C VAL A 64 9.02 2.00 -5.71
N GLN A 65 8.34 3.05 -5.30
CA GLN A 65 9.00 4.28 -4.87
C GLN A 65 8.33 4.81 -3.63
N VAL A 66 9.08 5.56 -2.85
CA VAL A 66 8.57 6.25 -1.69
C VAL A 66 8.72 7.75 -1.96
N ALA A 67 7.62 8.48 -1.87
CA ALA A 67 7.64 9.93 -2.03
C ALA A 67 7.56 10.58 -0.67
N ARG A 68 8.32 11.65 -0.51
CA ARG A 68 8.41 12.36 0.75
C ARG A 68 7.72 13.71 0.66
N ASP A 69 7.32 14.21 1.83
CA ASP A 69 6.75 15.54 1.89
C ASP A 69 7.87 16.58 1.97
N LEU A 70 7.48 17.83 2.08
CA LEU A 70 8.45 18.92 2.09
C LEU A 70 9.36 18.90 3.31
N THR A 71 8.96 18.19 4.37
CA THR A 71 9.80 18.09 5.56
C THR A 71 10.73 16.88 5.50
N GLY A 72 10.67 16.12 4.42
CA GLY A 72 11.54 14.97 4.24
C GLY A 72 11.00 13.68 4.83
N LEU A 73 9.74 13.66 5.26
CA LEU A 73 9.15 12.46 5.81
C LEU A 73 8.45 11.67 4.71
N ASP A 74 8.57 10.35 4.79
CA ASP A 74 7.87 9.46 3.85
C ASP A 74 6.37 9.65 3.96
N ARG A 75 5.69 9.82 2.84
CA ARG A 75 4.26 10.06 2.85
C ARG A 75 3.47 9.14 1.92
N VAL A 76 4.06 8.73 0.83
CA VAL A 76 3.36 7.93 -0.17
C VAL A 76 4.28 6.82 -0.64
N VAL A 77 3.73 5.63 -0.75
CA VAL A 77 4.42 4.54 -1.44
C VAL A 77 3.61 4.22 -2.69
N LEU A 78 4.28 4.09 -3.81
CA LEU A 78 3.61 3.78 -5.07
C LEU A 78 4.37 2.67 -5.78
N GLY A 79 3.66 1.93 -6.57
CA GLY A 79 4.26 0.86 -7.35
C GLY A 79 3.41 0.54 -8.56
N LYS A 80 4.06 0.02 -9.58
CA LYS A 80 3.40 -0.35 -10.82
C LYS A 80 3.08 -1.83 -10.80
N ASN A 81 1.86 -2.15 -11.18
CA ASN A 81 1.42 -3.54 -11.23
C ASN A 81 1.96 -4.19 -12.49
N SER A 82 2.90 -5.12 -12.33
CA SER A 82 3.39 -5.88 -13.46
C SER A 82 2.80 -7.28 -13.51
N PHE A 83 1.88 -7.56 -12.61
CA PHE A 83 1.22 -8.85 -12.58
C PHE A 83 0.27 -8.96 -13.77
N LYS A 84 0.39 -10.04 -14.50
CA LYS A 84 -0.48 -10.26 -15.65
C LYS A 84 -1.71 -10.99 -15.23
N VAL A 85 -2.85 -10.39 -15.44
CA VAL A 85 -4.13 -11.02 -15.17
C VAL A 85 -4.70 -11.50 -16.49
N GLN A 86 -5.07 -12.76 -16.54
CA GLN A 86 -5.61 -13.36 -17.74
C GLN A 86 -7.12 -13.23 -17.83
#